data_12801181f6cabf79b49071e14731b9fa
#
_entry.id   12801181f6cabf79b49071e14731b9fa
#
_cell.length_a   1.000
_cell.length_b   1.000
_cell.length_c   1.000
_cell.angle_alpha   90.00
_cell.angle_beta   90.00
_cell.angle_gamma   90.00
#
_symmetry.space_group_name_H-M   'P 1'
#
loop_
_entity.id
_entity.type
_entity.pdbx_description
1 polymer ?
#
loop_
_entity_poly.entity_id
_entity_poly.type
_entity_poly.pdbx_seq_one_letter_code
_entity_poly.pdbx_strand_id
1 'polypeptide(L)'
;MPQFERPNTAAVCGMVIPRFVNTMWERGRYIEYLYAFLFYKPIQDYYERPLIASGCFSAYRTEVLRRLGGWSTRTVGEDMDLTWSVYALGMAVRFAPEAVCYPVEPHNFHFMSKQLQRWCAGFAQCLRVQWRQVVQTPVLRSIVATALWDAVISVLALFVLIPLLTVLVHPAFILAYFLDMPTIIVPVLFYAWKRGEFMRALASIPAFWVLRFVNTYFVIRAFWNEFVGGRSITVFE
;
A
#
# COMPACT_ATOMS: atom_id res chain seq x y z
N MET A 1 -14.87 5.00 -20.30
CA MET A 1 -13.65 5.30 -19.52
C MET A 1 -12.47 5.28 -20.46
N PRO A 2 -11.77 6.40 -20.68
CA PRO A 2 -10.70 6.49 -21.69
C PRO A 2 -9.59 5.44 -21.54
N GLN A 3 -9.29 5.04 -20.30
CA GLN A 3 -8.26 4.03 -20.03
C GLN A 3 -8.59 2.65 -20.62
N PHE A 4 -9.87 2.32 -20.82
CA PHE A 4 -10.29 1.07 -21.45
C PHE A 4 -10.30 1.11 -22.98
N GLU A 5 -10.06 2.26 -23.61
CA GLU A 5 -9.88 2.34 -25.08
C GLU A 5 -8.63 1.57 -25.53
N ARG A 6 -7.66 1.40 -24.65
CA ARG A 6 -6.49 0.55 -24.89
C ARG A 6 -6.87 -0.93 -24.72
N PRO A 7 -6.74 -1.76 -25.78
CA PRO A 7 -7.16 -3.18 -25.71
C PRO A 7 -6.47 -3.97 -24.61
N ASN A 8 -5.22 -3.61 -24.27
CA ASN A 8 -4.40 -4.28 -23.25
C ASN A 8 -4.76 -3.91 -21.80
N THR A 9 -5.62 -2.91 -21.57
CA THR A 9 -6.05 -2.54 -20.23
C THR A 9 -7.11 -3.51 -19.71
N ALA A 10 -6.78 -4.29 -18.70
CA ALA A 10 -7.68 -5.25 -18.04
C ALA A 10 -8.48 -4.63 -16.90
N ALA A 11 -7.87 -3.74 -16.15
CA ALA A 11 -8.47 -3.08 -14.99
C ALA A 11 -8.06 -1.62 -14.89
N VAL A 12 -8.90 -0.83 -14.25
CA VAL A 12 -8.64 0.59 -13.93
C VAL A 12 -9.01 0.81 -12.47
N CYS A 13 -8.09 1.30 -11.67
CA CYS A 13 -8.35 1.71 -10.29
C CYS A 13 -8.43 3.23 -10.17
N GLY A 14 -9.32 3.73 -9.32
CA GLY A 14 -9.45 5.15 -9.00
C GLY A 14 -8.61 5.56 -7.80
N MET A 15 -8.67 6.86 -7.51
CA MET A 15 -8.07 7.48 -6.34
C MET A 15 -8.93 7.24 -5.10
N VAL A 16 -8.29 6.98 -3.98
CA VAL A 16 -8.96 6.80 -2.69
C VAL A 16 -8.43 7.83 -1.70
N ILE A 17 -9.31 8.60 -1.09
CA ILE A 17 -8.98 9.60 -0.07
C ILE A 17 -9.94 9.41 1.11
N PRO A 18 -9.47 9.34 2.36
CA PRO A 18 -10.34 9.20 3.52
C PRO A 18 -11.37 10.33 3.59
N ARG A 19 -12.64 9.98 3.86
CA ARG A 19 -13.72 10.96 3.99
C ARG A 19 -13.55 11.85 5.23
N PHE A 20 -13.09 11.27 6.34
CA PHE A 20 -12.87 11.96 7.60
C PHE A 20 -11.40 11.88 8.01
N VAL A 21 -10.91 12.93 8.68
CA VAL A 21 -9.51 13.09 9.13
C VAL A 21 -9.54 13.70 10.55
N ASN A 22 -10.31 13.10 11.45
CA ASN A 22 -10.57 13.63 12.79
C ASN A 22 -9.72 12.93 13.85
N THR A 23 -9.71 11.60 13.82
CA THR A 23 -8.97 10.78 14.79
C THR A 23 -7.52 10.57 14.37
N MET A 24 -6.68 10.12 15.28
CA MET A 24 -5.29 9.77 14.99
C MET A 24 -5.19 8.71 13.88
N TRP A 25 -6.08 7.73 13.87
CA TRP A 25 -6.08 6.64 12.88
C TRP A 25 -6.46 7.14 11.49
N GLU A 26 -7.50 7.96 11.39
CA GLU A 26 -7.91 8.60 10.14
C GLU A 26 -6.81 9.55 9.61
N ARG A 27 -6.14 10.31 10.47
CA ARG A 27 -5.03 11.21 10.11
C ARG A 27 -3.83 10.43 9.58
N GLY A 28 -3.45 9.34 10.23
CA GLY A 28 -2.36 8.47 9.77
C GLY A 28 -2.70 7.89 8.39
N ARG A 29 -3.92 7.40 8.22
CA ARG A 29 -4.42 6.84 6.96
C ARG A 29 -4.50 7.89 5.84
N TYR A 30 -4.86 9.13 6.18
CA TYR A 30 -4.89 10.25 5.23
C TYR A 30 -3.49 10.50 4.63
N ILE A 31 -2.43 10.57 5.43
CA ILE A 31 -1.05 10.74 4.94
C ILE A 31 -0.64 9.54 4.08
N GLU A 32 -0.90 8.32 4.55
CA GLU A 32 -0.60 7.10 3.81
C GLU A 32 -1.28 7.09 2.42
N TYR A 33 -2.54 7.51 2.33
CA TYR A 33 -3.26 7.57 1.06
C TYR A 33 -2.78 8.71 0.17
N LEU A 34 -2.46 9.87 0.70
CA LEU A 34 -1.83 10.93 -0.09
C LEU A 34 -0.52 10.43 -0.73
N TYR A 35 0.32 9.75 0.03
CA TYR A 35 1.57 9.18 -0.47
C TYR A 35 1.30 8.08 -1.50
N ALA A 36 0.43 7.12 -1.19
CA ALA A 36 0.12 6.00 -2.05
C ALA A 36 -0.52 6.42 -3.39
N PHE A 37 -1.49 7.33 -3.37
CA PHE A 37 -2.28 7.66 -4.55
C PHE A 37 -1.80 8.88 -5.33
N LEU A 38 -1.07 9.81 -4.70
CA LEU A 38 -0.57 11.00 -5.38
C LEU A 38 0.91 10.90 -5.77
N PHE A 39 1.65 9.99 -5.15
CA PHE A 39 3.06 9.78 -5.46
C PHE A 39 3.33 8.37 -6.03
N TYR A 40 3.05 7.31 -5.28
CA TYR A 40 3.40 5.95 -5.69
C TYR A 40 2.58 5.44 -6.87
N LYS A 41 1.27 5.58 -6.84
CA LYS A 41 0.39 5.04 -7.87
C LYS A 41 0.58 5.64 -9.25
N PRO A 42 0.83 6.96 -9.41
CA PRO A 42 1.22 7.54 -10.69
C PRO A 42 2.52 6.94 -11.26
N ILE A 43 3.52 6.68 -10.41
CA ILE A 43 4.76 6.02 -10.82
C ILE A 43 4.48 4.60 -11.31
N GLN A 44 3.66 3.85 -10.57
CA GLN A 44 3.27 2.49 -10.93
C GLN A 44 2.42 2.45 -12.22
N ASP A 45 1.57 3.46 -12.43
CA ASP A 45 0.76 3.61 -13.65
C ASP A 45 1.62 3.90 -14.88
N TYR A 46 2.69 4.67 -14.74
CA TYR A 46 3.66 4.88 -15.83
C TYR A 46 4.18 3.56 -16.39
N TYR A 47 4.40 2.57 -15.51
CA TYR A 47 4.81 1.22 -15.89
C TYR A 47 3.62 0.28 -16.16
N GLU A 48 2.38 0.77 -16.10
CA GLU A 48 1.15 -0.03 -16.25
C GLU A 48 1.03 -1.21 -15.27
N ARG A 49 1.65 -1.09 -14.09
CA ARG A 49 1.76 -2.13 -13.06
C ARG A 49 1.46 -1.61 -11.65
N PRO A 50 0.30 -0.96 -11.37
CA PRO A 50 -0.10 -0.70 -10.00
C PRO A 50 -0.02 -1.97 -9.14
N LEU A 51 0.51 -1.84 -7.90
CA LEU A 51 0.62 -2.97 -6.98
C LEU A 51 -0.73 -3.65 -6.76
N ILE A 52 -1.80 -2.85 -6.74
CA ILE A 52 -3.17 -3.31 -6.50
C ILE A 52 -4.19 -2.42 -7.20
N ALA A 53 -5.15 -3.04 -7.87
CA ALA A 53 -6.42 -2.43 -8.24
C ALA A 53 -7.37 -2.62 -7.06
N SER A 54 -7.42 -1.62 -6.16
CA SER A 54 -8.11 -1.71 -4.87
C SER A 54 -9.57 -2.10 -5.01
N GLY A 55 -10.02 -3.09 -4.27
CA GLY A 55 -11.38 -3.61 -4.30
C GLY A 55 -12.47 -2.58 -3.97
N CYS A 56 -12.11 -1.50 -3.24
CA CYS A 56 -13.07 -0.44 -2.91
C CYS A 56 -13.44 0.45 -4.11
N PHE A 57 -12.55 0.60 -5.11
CA PHE A 57 -12.84 1.47 -6.26
C PHE A 57 -12.01 1.09 -7.49
N SER A 58 -12.41 0.00 -8.15
CA SER A 58 -11.80 -0.47 -9.39
C SER A 58 -12.84 -1.03 -10.36
N ALA A 59 -12.55 -0.92 -11.64
CA ALA A 59 -13.34 -1.49 -12.73
C ALA A 59 -12.50 -2.50 -13.50
N TYR A 60 -13.10 -3.57 -13.97
CA TYR A 60 -12.44 -4.65 -14.70
C TYR A 60 -13.18 -4.96 -16.00
N ARG A 61 -12.44 -5.37 -17.04
CA ARG A 61 -13.08 -5.96 -18.23
C ARG A 61 -13.74 -7.28 -17.85
N THR A 62 -15.01 -7.42 -18.13
CA THR A 62 -15.79 -8.62 -17.83
C THR A 62 -15.18 -9.88 -18.47
N GLU A 63 -14.64 -9.75 -19.69
CA GLU A 63 -13.98 -10.84 -20.40
C GLU A 63 -12.74 -11.35 -19.66
N VAL A 64 -11.94 -10.44 -19.08
CA VAL A 64 -10.76 -10.79 -18.30
C VAL A 64 -11.17 -11.48 -17.00
N LEU A 65 -12.20 -10.97 -16.32
CA LEU A 65 -12.74 -11.63 -15.12
C LEU A 65 -13.23 -13.05 -15.44
N ARG A 66 -13.99 -13.24 -16.53
CA ARG A 66 -14.45 -14.57 -16.94
C ARG A 66 -13.28 -15.51 -17.25
N ARG A 67 -12.25 -15.01 -17.94
CA ARG A 67 -11.05 -15.79 -18.25
C ARG A 67 -10.26 -16.22 -17.00
N LEU A 68 -10.25 -15.39 -15.96
CA LEU A 68 -9.59 -15.67 -14.68
C LEU A 68 -10.46 -16.48 -13.71
N GLY A 69 -11.74 -16.69 -14.01
CA GLY A 69 -12.69 -17.38 -13.14
C GLY A 69 -13.22 -16.51 -11.99
N GLY A 70 -13.12 -15.18 -12.10
CA GLY A 70 -13.55 -14.21 -11.09
C GLY A 70 -12.53 -13.97 -9.98
N TRP A 71 -13.01 -13.56 -8.80
CA TRP A 71 -12.19 -13.37 -7.61
C TRP A 71 -11.90 -14.72 -6.94
N SER A 72 -10.63 -14.99 -6.73
CA SER A 72 -10.18 -16.21 -6.07
C SER A 72 -10.39 -16.13 -4.56
N THR A 73 -10.75 -17.26 -3.94
CA THR A 73 -10.86 -17.40 -2.47
C THR A 73 -9.59 -17.93 -1.82
N ARG A 74 -8.49 -18.06 -2.57
CA ARG A 74 -7.22 -18.63 -2.08
C ARG A 74 -6.42 -17.67 -1.21
N THR A 75 -6.77 -16.37 -1.21
CA THR A 75 -6.16 -15.34 -0.37
C THR A 75 -7.23 -14.42 0.18
N VAL A 76 -7.01 -13.82 1.36
CA VAL A 76 -7.87 -12.76 1.90
C VAL A 76 -7.59 -11.39 1.29
N GLY A 77 -6.64 -11.29 0.37
CA GLY A 77 -6.32 -10.12 -0.47
C GLY A 77 -6.72 -10.39 -1.92
N GLU A 78 -7.99 -10.69 -2.16
CA GLU A 78 -8.57 -11.12 -3.43
C GLU A 78 -8.36 -10.11 -4.57
N ASP A 79 -8.36 -8.83 -4.27
CA ASP A 79 -8.14 -7.74 -5.21
C ASP A 79 -6.68 -7.64 -5.66
N MET A 80 -5.73 -7.85 -4.76
CA MET A 80 -4.31 -7.93 -5.07
C MET A 80 -3.99 -9.20 -5.87
N ASP A 81 -4.54 -10.34 -5.45
CA ASP A 81 -4.37 -11.61 -6.14
C ASP A 81 -4.90 -11.55 -7.58
N LEU A 82 -6.08 -10.95 -7.78
CA LEU A 82 -6.65 -10.71 -9.10
C LEU A 82 -5.77 -9.76 -9.93
N THR A 83 -5.27 -8.68 -9.32
CA THR A 83 -4.37 -7.72 -9.98
C THR A 83 -3.12 -8.42 -10.53
N TRP A 84 -2.46 -9.25 -9.73
CA TRP A 84 -1.26 -9.95 -10.17
C TRP A 84 -1.58 -11.07 -11.18
N SER A 85 -2.76 -11.67 -11.09
CA SER A 85 -3.23 -12.63 -12.08
C SER A 85 -3.48 -11.98 -13.45
N VAL A 86 -3.91 -10.72 -13.50
CA VAL A 86 -3.99 -9.92 -14.72
C VAL A 86 -2.59 -9.75 -15.35
N TYR A 87 -1.57 -9.53 -14.55
CA TYR A 87 -0.18 -9.43 -15.05
C TYR A 87 0.35 -10.73 -15.62
N ALA A 88 -0.07 -11.88 -15.07
CA ALA A 88 0.25 -13.19 -15.64
C ALA A 88 -0.34 -13.41 -17.04
N LEU A 89 -1.42 -12.71 -17.38
CA LEU A 89 -1.99 -12.68 -18.73
C LEU A 89 -1.27 -11.70 -19.68
N GLY A 90 -0.24 -11.00 -19.23
CA GLY A 90 0.45 -9.95 -19.98
C GLY A 90 -0.33 -8.64 -20.09
N MET A 91 -1.47 -8.51 -19.43
CA MET A 91 -2.35 -7.33 -19.52
C MET A 91 -1.94 -6.25 -18.51
N ALA A 92 -2.44 -5.03 -18.73
CA ALA A 92 -2.14 -3.84 -17.96
C ALA A 92 -3.25 -3.52 -16.95
N VAL A 93 -2.86 -2.90 -15.84
CA VAL A 93 -3.76 -2.19 -14.93
C VAL A 93 -3.41 -0.71 -14.99
N ARG A 94 -4.43 0.16 -15.03
CA ARG A 94 -4.24 1.60 -15.12
C ARG A 94 -4.81 2.31 -13.90
N PHE A 95 -4.35 3.53 -13.68
CA PHE A 95 -4.83 4.40 -12.62
C PHE A 95 -5.55 5.61 -13.21
N ALA A 96 -6.73 5.94 -12.67
CA ALA A 96 -7.55 7.08 -13.06
C ALA A 96 -7.64 8.06 -11.88
N PRO A 97 -6.72 9.04 -11.76
CA PRO A 97 -6.68 9.97 -10.63
C PRO A 97 -7.90 10.88 -10.53
N GLU A 98 -8.63 11.08 -11.64
CA GLU A 98 -9.85 11.90 -11.68
C GLU A 98 -11.06 11.19 -11.08
N ALA A 99 -11.03 9.86 -11.03
CA ALA A 99 -12.06 9.04 -10.41
C ALA A 99 -11.75 8.91 -8.92
N VAL A 100 -12.43 9.66 -8.07
CA VAL A 100 -12.13 9.74 -6.63
C VAL A 100 -13.23 9.08 -5.80
N CYS A 101 -12.81 8.23 -4.83
CA CYS A 101 -13.65 7.60 -3.83
C CYS A 101 -13.27 8.12 -2.44
N TYR A 102 -14.28 8.34 -1.58
CA TYR A 102 -14.10 8.83 -0.21
C TYR A 102 -14.64 7.82 0.81
N PRO A 103 -13.91 6.74 1.09
CA PRO A 103 -14.33 5.75 2.09
C PRO A 103 -14.29 6.32 3.51
N VAL A 104 -15.08 5.71 4.38
CA VAL A 104 -14.97 5.89 5.83
C VAL A 104 -13.92 4.93 6.35
N GLU A 105 -12.83 5.50 6.86
CA GLU A 105 -11.72 4.72 7.42
C GLU A 105 -11.96 4.39 8.91
N PRO A 106 -11.28 3.39 9.47
CA PRO A 106 -11.37 3.07 10.87
C PRO A 106 -11.03 4.25 11.76
N HIS A 107 -11.96 4.62 12.64
CA HIS A 107 -11.81 5.75 13.57
C HIS A 107 -11.13 5.37 14.89
N ASN A 108 -10.98 4.07 15.18
CA ASN A 108 -10.35 3.58 16.41
C ASN A 108 -9.41 2.38 16.12
N PHE A 109 -8.60 2.02 17.12
CA PHE A 109 -7.61 0.96 17.00
C PHE A 109 -8.22 -0.43 16.75
N HIS A 110 -9.38 -0.71 17.32
CA HIS A 110 -10.03 -2.02 17.17
C HIS A 110 -10.34 -2.32 15.69
N PHE A 111 -11.01 -1.38 15.00
CA PHE A 111 -11.31 -1.53 13.58
C PHE A 111 -10.05 -1.41 12.71
N MET A 112 -9.13 -0.50 13.05
CA MET A 112 -7.85 -0.35 12.35
C MET A 112 -7.03 -1.65 12.40
N SER A 113 -6.93 -2.28 13.57
CA SER A 113 -6.16 -3.52 13.73
C SER A 113 -6.75 -4.68 12.91
N LYS A 114 -8.07 -4.82 12.88
CA LYS A 114 -8.74 -5.83 12.03
C LYS A 114 -8.46 -5.61 10.54
N GLN A 115 -8.57 -4.36 10.08
CA GLN A 115 -8.30 -4.01 8.69
C GLN A 115 -6.83 -4.30 8.31
N LEU A 116 -5.87 -3.86 9.17
CA LEU A 116 -4.45 -4.09 8.94
C LEU A 116 -4.08 -5.56 8.98
N GLN A 117 -4.63 -6.31 9.93
CA GLN A 117 -4.42 -7.75 10.01
C GLN A 117 -4.83 -8.45 8.71
N ARG A 118 -6.01 -8.12 8.18
CA ARG A 118 -6.49 -8.66 6.91
C ARG A 118 -5.60 -8.24 5.73
N TRP A 119 -5.26 -6.96 5.62
CA TRP A 119 -4.46 -6.46 4.50
C TRP A 119 -3.04 -7.04 4.49
N CYS A 120 -2.38 -7.08 5.64
CA CYS A 120 -1.03 -7.64 5.74
C CYS A 120 -1.03 -9.15 5.51
N ALA A 121 -2.04 -9.88 6.01
CA ALA A 121 -2.21 -11.30 5.72
C ALA A 121 -2.45 -11.55 4.24
N GLY A 122 -3.34 -10.76 3.60
CA GLY A 122 -3.59 -10.83 2.16
C GLY A 122 -2.33 -10.60 1.33
N PHE A 123 -1.52 -9.61 1.69
CA PHE A 123 -0.24 -9.36 1.02
C PHE A 123 0.74 -10.55 1.16
N ALA A 124 0.91 -11.07 2.37
CA ALA A 124 1.78 -12.24 2.62
C ALA A 124 1.31 -13.47 1.85
N GLN A 125 -0.01 -13.74 1.83
CA GLN A 125 -0.63 -14.83 1.08
C GLN A 125 -0.45 -14.67 -0.44
N CYS A 126 -0.71 -13.49 -0.98
CA CYS A 126 -0.50 -13.20 -2.40
C CYS A 126 0.97 -13.44 -2.79
N LEU A 127 1.90 -12.98 -1.96
CA LEU A 127 3.32 -13.20 -2.19
C LEU A 127 3.68 -14.70 -2.18
N ARG A 128 3.15 -15.47 -1.23
CA ARG A 128 3.35 -16.93 -1.15
C ARG A 128 2.80 -17.65 -2.37
N VAL A 129 1.58 -17.28 -2.79
CA VAL A 129 0.88 -17.96 -3.91
C VAL A 129 1.48 -17.58 -5.26
N GLN A 130 1.85 -16.30 -5.44
CA GLN A 130 2.28 -15.76 -6.73
C GLN A 130 3.78 -15.36 -6.76
N TRP A 131 4.62 -15.87 -5.88
CA TRP A 131 6.03 -15.48 -5.79
C TRP A 131 6.80 -15.63 -7.11
N ARG A 132 6.49 -16.68 -7.88
CA ARG A 132 7.11 -16.91 -9.21
C ARG A 132 6.77 -15.78 -10.17
N GLN A 133 5.50 -15.35 -10.21
CA GLN A 133 5.04 -14.23 -11.03
C GLN A 133 5.72 -12.92 -10.61
N VAL A 134 5.85 -12.68 -9.31
CA VAL A 134 6.54 -11.49 -8.78
C VAL A 134 8.00 -11.47 -9.24
N VAL A 135 8.72 -12.57 -9.12
CA VAL A 135 10.13 -12.66 -9.52
C VAL A 135 10.30 -12.51 -11.04
N GLN A 136 9.41 -13.09 -11.83
CA GLN A 136 9.47 -13.06 -13.30
C GLN A 136 9.06 -11.71 -13.90
N THR A 137 8.35 -10.86 -13.16
CA THR A 137 7.90 -9.53 -13.62
C THR A 137 8.77 -8.45 -12.97
N PRO A 138 9.80 -7.90 -13.65
CA PRO A 138 10.80 -7.01 -13.04
C PRO A 138 10.18 -5.80 -12.34
N VAL A 139 9.18 -5.15 -12.98
CA VAL A 139 8.50 -3.98 -12.40
C VAL A 139 7.72 -4.37 -11.14
N LEU A 140 6.95 -5.47 -11.17
CA LEU A 140 6.20 -5.95 -10.01
C LEU A 140 7.15 -6.33 -8.87
N ARG A 141 8.25 -6.99 -9.17
CA ARG A 141 9.32 -7.32 -8.21
C ARG A 141 9.86 -6.08 -7.52
N SER A 142 10.18 -5.03 -8.28
CA SER A 142 10.68 -3.77 -7.72
C SER A 142 9.64 -3.09 -6.83
N ILE A 143 8.37 -3.06 -7.24
CA ILE A 143 7.28 -2.49 -6.46
C ILE A 143 7.07 -3.26 -5.16
N VAL A 144 7.05 -4.60 -5.20
CA VAL A 144 6.92 -5.44 -4.01
C VAL A 144 8.12 -5.28 -3.08
N ALA A 145 9.34 -5.24 -3.62
CA ALA A 145 10.55 -5.01 -2.82
C ALA A 145 10.52 -3.63 -2.13
N THR A 146 10.06 -2.58 -2.83
CA THR A 146 9.91 -1.24 -2.25
C THR A 146 8.84 -1.23 -1.15
N ALA A 147 7.72 -1.91 -1.35
CA ALA A 147 6.66 -2.01 -0.34
C ALA A 147 7.15 -2.73 0.94
N LEU A 148 7.92 -3.81 0.79
CA LEU A 148 8.54 -4.52 1.92
C LEU A 148 9.62 -3.67 2.61
N TRP A 149 10.45 -2.97 1.84
CA TRP A 149 11.43 -2.04 2.38
C TRP A 149 10.77 -0.97 3.23
N ASP A 150 9.75 -0.29 2.70
CA ASP A 150 9.05 0.77 3.43
C ASP A 150 8.35 0.23 4.69
N ALA A 151 7.66 -0.91 4.59
CA ALA A 151 6.89 -1.47 5.67
C ALA A 151 7.74 -2.00 6.83
N VAL A 152 8.93 -2.51 6.58
CA VAL A 152 9.77 -3.20 7.60
C VAL A 152 11.11 -2.51 7.79
N ILE A 153 11.91 -2.41 6.75
CA ILE A 153 13.31 -1.98 6.87
C ILE A 153 13.42 -0.53 7.26
N SER A 154 12.62 0.34 6.62
CA SER A 154 12.67 1.78 6.92
C SER A 154 12.21 2.07 8.34
N VAL A 155 11.20 1.35 8.85
CA VAL A 155 10.76 1.51 10.24
C VAL A 155 11.81 1.01 11.23
N LEU A 156 12.40 -0.15 11.00
CA LEU A 156 13.51 -0.66 11.85
C LEU A 156 14.72 0.29 11.81
N ALA A 157 15.06 0.82 10.64
CA ALA A 157 16.15 1.78 10.51
C ALA A 157 15.89 3.07 11.31
N LEU A 158 14.70 3.67 11.14
CA LEU A 158 14.35 4.93 11.79
C LEU A 158 14.21 4.82 13.31
N PHE A 159 13.58 3.77 13.79
CA PHE A 159 13.17 3.71 15.19
C PHE A 159 14.07 2.84 16.07
N VAL A 160 14.93 2.04 15.46
CA VAL A 160 15.88 1.18 16.19
C VAL A 160 17.31 1.50 15.81
N LEU A 161 17.68 1.36 14.53
CA LEU A 161 19.08 1.43 14.12
C LEU A 161 19.66 2.83 14.27
N ILE A 162 18.98 3.87 13.76
CA ILE A 162 19.46 5.26 13.85
C ILE A 162 19.61 5.71 15.31
N PRO A 163 18.61 5.57 16.23
CA PRO A 163 18.79 5.88 17.64
C PRO A 163 19.93 5.10 18.28
N LEU A 164 20.02 3.80 18.00
CA LEU A 164 21.08 2.95 18.56
C LEU A 164 22.47 3.42 18.12
N LEU A 165 22.67 3.66 16.83
CA LEU A 165 23.94 4.16 16.29
C LEU A 165 24.26 5.56 16.81
N THR A 166 23.26 6.43 16.98
CA THR A 166 23.44 7.78 17.54
C THR A 166 23.97 7.73 18.96
N VAL A 167 23.47 6.79 19.78
CA VAL A 167 23.87 6.67 21.19
C VAL A 167 25.20 5.89 21.36
N LEU A 168 25.35 4.77 20.64
CA LEU A 168 26.46 3.83 20.87
C LEU A 168 27.70 4.11 20.02
N VAL A 169 27.54 4.76 18.84
CA VAL A 169 28.66 4.95 17.91
C VAL A 169 29.02 6.42 17.79
N HIS A 170 28.12 7.26 17.26
CA HIS A 170 28.41 8.68 17.11
C HIS A 170 27.14 9.52 16.95
N PRO A 171 27.00 10.69 17.64
CA PRO A 171 25.81 11.54 17.55
C PRO A 171 25.42 11.99 16.12
N ALA A 172 26.39 12.05 15.20
CA ALA A 172 26.12 12.43 13.82
C ALA A 172 25.14 11.49 13.08
N PHE A 173 24.94 10.26 13.54
CA PHE A 173 23.96 9.34 12.95
C PHE A 173 22.53 9.87 13.01
N ILE A 174 22.22 10.82 13.90
CA ILE A 174 20.91 11.50 13.92
C ILE A 174 20.59 12.19 12.59
N LEU A 175 21.61 12.61 11.85
CA LEU A 175 21.44 13.24 10.54
C LEU A 175 20.85 12.28 9.48
N ALA A 176 20.91 10.96 9.71
CA ALA A 176 20.30 9.98 8.81
C ALA A 176 18.76 10.12 8.72
N TYR A 177 18.11 10.74 9.73
CA TYR A 177 16.70 11.10 9.65
C TYR A 177 16.37 12.05 8.48
N PHE A 178 17.33 12.88 8.06
CA PHE A 178 17.17 13.77 6.91
C PHE A 178 17.24 13.04 5.56
N LEU A 179 17.52 11.75 5.54
CA LEU A 179 17.55 10.96 4.32
C LEU A 179 16.18 10.31 3.99
N ASP A 180 15.50 9.76 5.00
CA ASP A 180 14.23 9.03 4.79
C ASP A 180 13.00 9.93 4.92
N MET A 181 12.92 10.75 5.96
CA MET A 181 11.75 11.60 6.20
C MET A 181 11.34 12.47 5.01
N PRO A 182 12.25 13.19 4.34
CA PRO A 182 11.88 14.03 3.20
C PRO A 182 11.29 13.25 2.04
N THR A 183 11.67 11.99 1.82
CA THR A 183 11.20 11.18 0.69
C THR A 183 9.69 10.92 0.74
N ILE A 184 9.10 10.93 1.93
CA ILE A 184 7.66 10.76 2.14
C ILE A 184 6.98 12.11 2.39
N ILE A 185 7.54 12.93 3.31
CA ILE A 185 6.90 14.17 3.76
C ILE A 185 6.85 15.21 2.65
N VAL A 186 7.93 15.38 1.88
CA VAL A 186 7.97 16.40 0.82
C VAL A 186 6.91 16.15 -0.27
N PRO A 187 6.80 14.96 -0.89
CA PRO A 187 5.73 14.70 -1.84
C PRO A 187 4.34 14.89 -1.24
N VAL A 188 4.09 14.38 -0.02
CA VAL A 188 2.79 14.50 0.64
C VAL A 188 2.42 15.97 0.85
N LEU A 189 3.31 16.79 1.40
CA LEU A 189 3.05 18.20 1.64
C LEU A 189 2.89 18.99 0.34
N PHE A 190 3.67 18.67 -0.69
CA PHE A 190 3.56 19.29 -2.01
C PHE A 190 2.18 19.02 -2.64
N TYR A 191 1.71 17.78 -2.63
CA TYR A 191 0.41 17.44 -3.17
C TYR A 191 -0.75 17.96 -2.29
N ALA A 192 -0.59 17.95 -0.96
CA ALA A 192 -1.54 18.56 -0.05
C ALA A 192 -1.66 20.07 -0.25
N TRP A 193 -0.55 20.73 -0.53
CA TRP A 193 -0.53 22.17 -0.90
C TRP A 193 -1.32 22.43 -2.18
N LYS A 194 -1.09 21.65 -3.24
CA LYS A 194 -1.85 21.74 -4.50
C LYS A 194 -3.37 21.54 -4.31
N ARG A 195 -3.76 20.78 -3.30
CA ARG A 195 -5.17 20.53 -2.96
C ARG A 195 -5.75 21.55 -1.98
N GLY A 196 -4.96 22.52 -1.51
CA GLY A 196 -5.39 23.45 -0.45
C GLY A 196 -5.51 22.82 0.94
N GLU A 197 -4.90 21.66 1.16
CA GLU A 197 -5.01 20.87 2.41
C GLU A 197 -3.69 20.81 3.21
N PHE A 198 -2.75 21.73 2.93
CA PHE A 198 -1.39 21.72 3.50
C PHE A 198 -1.37 21.61 5.03
N MET A 199 -2.13 22.48 5.73
CA MET A 199 -2.15 22.49 7.20
C MET A 199 -2.76 21.21 7.78
N ARG A 200 -3.74 20.63 7.11
CA ARG A 200 -4.32 19.33 7.50
C ARG A 200 -3.29 18.21 7.37
N ALA A 201 -2.54 18.17 6.29
CA ALA A 201 -1.49 17.19 6.08
C ALA A 201 -0.37 17.36 7.11
N LEU A 202 0.13 18.59 7.30
CA LEU A 202 1.17 18.89 8.29
C LEU A 202 0.78 18.44 9.70
N ALA A 203 -0.43 18.75 10.15
CA ALA A 203 -0.97 18.34 11.45
C ALA A 203 -1.20 16.82 11.56
N SER A 204 -1.21 16.09 10.45
CA SER A 204 -1.44 14.64 10.40
C SER A 204 -0.15 13.81 10.39
N ILE A 205 1.00 14.44 10.13
CA ILE A 205 2.30 13.74 10.07
C ILE A 205 2.62 12.94 11.34
N PRO A 206 2.43 13.44 12.58
CA PRO A 206 2.71 12.65 13.78
C PRO A 206 1.89 11.35 13.84
N ALA A 207 0.62 11.40 13.42
CA ALA A 207 -0.25 10.23 13.39
C ALA A 207 0.22 9.18 12.38
N PHE A 208 0.78 9.61 11.26
CA PHE A 208 1.37 8.72 10.28
C PHE A 208 2.57 7.93 10.84
N TRP A 209 3.43 8.55 11.64
CA TRP A 209 4.54 7.85 12.29
C TRP A 209 4.05 6.74 13.21
N VAL A 210 3.03 7.02 14.02
CA VAL A 210 2.42 5.98 14.87
C VAL A 210 1.86 4.84 14.02
N LEU A 211 1.15 5.18 12.92
CA LEU A 211 0.59 4.18 12.03
C LEU A 211 1.67 3.32 11.34
N ARG A 212 2.83 3.88 10.98
CA ARG A 212 3.95 3.11 10.42
C ARG A 212 4.42 2.00 11.36
N PHE A 213 4.58 2.27 12.67
CA PHE A 213 4.91 1.23 13.64
C PHE A 213 3.86 0.13 13.69
N VAL A 214 2.60 0.54 13.74
CA VAL A 214 1.48 -0.41 13.79
C VAL A 214 1.43 -1.26 12.53
N ASN A 215 1.60 -0.65 11.35
CA ASN A 215 1.69 -1.38 10.08
C ASN A 215 2.83 -2.40 10.09
N THR A 216 4.03 -2.00 10.54
CA THR A 216 5.21 -2.89 10.63
C THR A 216 4.93 -4.09 11.52
N TYR A 217 4.33 -3.88 12.69
CA TYR A 217 3.95 -4.97 13.58
C TYR A 217 3.03 -5.99 12.86
N PHE A 218 1.99 -5.50 12.15
CA PHE A 218 1.07 -6.39 11.45
C PHE A 218 1.71 -7.07 10.24
N VAL A 219 2.62 -6.41 9.52
CA VAL A 219 3.38 -7.03 8.42
C VAL A 219 4.25 -8.15 8.96
N ILE A 220 5.08 -7.90 9.98
CA ILE A 220 5.95 -8.92 10.56
C ILE A 220 5.12 -10.10 11.08
N ARG A 221 4.03 -9.84 11.81
CA ARG A 221 3.12 -10.86 12.31
C ARG A 221 2.48 -11.68 11.19
N ALA A 222 2.04 -11.04 10.11
CA ALA A 222 1.45 -11.72 8.96
C ALA A 222 2.45 -12.63 8.26
N PHE A 223 3.66 -12.14 8.01
CA PHE A 223 4.73 -12.94 7.40
C PHE A 223 5.16 -14.10 8.31
N TRP A 224 5.30 -13.87 9.60
CA TRP A 224 5.57 -14.95 10.55
C TRP A 224 4.51 -16.04 10.50
N ASN A 225 3.24 -15.67 10.60
CA ASN A 225 2.13 -16.62 10.58
C ASN A 225 2.05 -17.40 9.27
N GLU A 226 2.28 -16.74 8.14
CA GLU A 226 2.13 -17.34 6.80
C GLU A 226 3.29 -18.22 6.40
N PHE A 227 4.54 -17.86 6.75
CA PHE A 227 5.74 -18.55 6.28
C PHE A 227 6.40 -19.45 7.32
N VAL A 228 6.16 -19.22 8.62
CA VAL A 228 6.79 -19.95 9.73
C VAL A 228 5.77 -20.64 10.60
N GLY A 229 4.71 -19.93 11.01
CA GLY A 229 3.75 -20.41 12.02
C GLY A 229 2.69 -21.37 11.47
N GLY A 230 2.57 -21.54 10.16
CA GLY A 230 1.55 -22.40 9.51
C GLY A 230 0.10 -21.99 9.82
N ARG A 231 -0.14 -20.73 10.23
CA ARG A 231 -1.46 -20.21 10.64
C ARG A 231 -1.94 -19.18 9.62
N SER A 232 -2.51 -19.65 8.52
CA SER A 232 -3.10 -18.77 7.51
C SER A 232 -4.50 -18.31 7.93
N ILE A 233 -4.80 -17.02 7.79
CA ILE A 233 -6.16 -16.50 8.01
C ILE A 233 -6.98 -16.89 6.78
N THR A 234 -8.08 -17.59 6.97
CA THR A 234 -8.93 -18.09 5.87
C THR A 234 -10.32 -17.49 5.83
N VAL A 235 -10.70 -16.72 6.85
CA VAL A 235 -12.05 -16.17 7.01
C VAL A 235 -11.99 -14.67 7.34
N PHE A 236 -12.92 -13.90 6.79
CA PHE A 236 -13.17 -12.52 7.18
C PHE A 236 -13.92 -12.50 8.53
N GLU A 237 -13.21 -12.40 9.65
CA GLU A 237 -13.80 -12.16 10.98
C GLU A 237 -13.88 -10.67 11.31
#